data_957dd5b341b695420c8ab88472308a45
#
_entry.id   957dd5b341b695420c8ab88472308a45
#
_cell.length_a   1.000
_cell.length_b   1.000
_cell.length_c   1.000
_cell.angle_alpha   90.00
_cell.angle_beta   90.00
_cell.angle_gamma   90.00
#
_symmetry.space_group_name_H-M   'P 1'
#
loop_
_entity.id
_entity.type
_entity.pdbx_description
1 polymer ?
#
loop_
_entity_poly.entity_id
_entity_poly.type
_entity_poly.pdbx_seq_one_letter_code
_entity_poly.pdbx_strand_id
1 'polypeptide(L)'
;NSHENIKQLEREDIMGKVIRRCGSFLMMLLLVIGILPMTVNAETTQNTEERNALYVQVPDDWADPCVWAWDSDGNNAFTAWPGEEMEADAANDGWYYIWLPAWANHVIINANEGNVQTEEQILDTNAAWITVSAADPVEISYESRTTGEAPAYVEKFVVHAKVDDSWDTPCLWAWSAPDGTNAFAAWPGEEMKAGEDGWYSIKVPVWVNSII
;
A
#
# COMPACT_ATOMS: atom_id res chain seq x y z
N ASN A 1 -17.41 49.92 66.83
CA ASN A 1 -16.74 50.20 65.55
C ASN A 1 -15.31 49.60 65.42
N SER A 2 -14.52 49.54 66.53
CA SER A 2 -13.15 48.99 66.44
C SER A 2 -13.12 47.46 66.40
N HIS A 3 -14.06 46.79 67.09
CA HIS A 3 -14.16 45.34 67.17
C HIS A 3 -14.71 44.67 65.89
N GLU A 4 -15.54 45.39 65.15
CA GLU A 4 -16.08 44.87 63.89
C GLU A 4 -15.05 44.89 62.76
N ASN A 5 -14.21 45.93 62.70
CA ASN A 5 -13.13 46.03 61.72
C ASN A 5 -12.05 44.94 61.89
N ILE A 6 -11.78 44.54 63.14
CA ILE A 6 -10.81 43.46 63.42
C ILE A 6 -11.36 42.12 62.95
N LYS A 7 -12.65 41.82 63.18
CA LYS A 7 -13.29 40.58 62.72
C LYS A 7 -13.41 40.54 61.18
N GLN A 8 -13.54 41.67 60.52
CA GLN A 8 -13.64 41.69 59.05
C GLN A 8 -12.25 41.46 58.43
N LEU A 9 -11.19 42.02 58.97
CA LEU A 9 -9.79 41.78 58.54
C LEU A 9 -9.36 40.33 58.76
N GLU A 10 -9.76 39.68 59.86
CA GLU A 10 -9.46 38.27 60.10
C GLU A 10 -10.22 37.36 59.11
N ARG A 11 -11.45 37.68 58.73
CA ARG A 11 -12.22 36.92 57.70
C ARG A 11 -11.61 37.03 56.33
N GLU A 12 -11.13 38.19 55.92
CA GLU A 12 -10.47 38.40 54.63
C GLU A 12 -9.12 37.65 54.54
N ASP A 13 -8.35 37.59 55.63
CA ASP A 13 -7.08 36.88 55.66
C ASP A 13 -7.28 35.35 55.63
N ILE A 14 -8.31 34.83 56.31
CA ILE A 14 -8.68 33.41 56.26
C ILE A 14 -9.19 33.05 54.87
N MET A 15 -10.03 33.88 54.25
CA MET A 15 -10.58 33.62 52.90
C MET A 15 -9.47 33.68 51.84
N GLY A 16 -8.52 34.63 51.93
CA GLY A 16 -7.36 34.73 51.09
C GLY A 16 -6.43 33.49 51.16
N LYS A 17 -6.24 32.93 52.35
CA LYS A 17 -5.45 31.71 52.57
C LYS A 17 -6.13 30.45 52.06
N VAL A 18 -7.46 30.37 52.17
CA VAL A 18 -8.25 29.25 51.62
C VAL A 18 -8.25 29.24 50.11
N ILE A 19 -8.45 30.42 49.50
CA ILE A 19 -8.43 30.56 48.00
C ILE A 19 -7.07 30.21 47.44
N ARG A 20 -5.95 30.67 48.08
CA ARG A 20 -4.60 30.30 47.66
C ARG A 20 -4.30 28.80 47.76
N ARG A 21 -4.79 28.13 48.79
CA ARG A 21 -4.62 26.68 48.97
C ARG A 21 -5.50 25.88 48.00
N CYS A 22 -6.75 26.27 47.78
CA CYS A 22 -7.60 25.65 46.77
C CYS A 22 -7.09 25.91 45.33
N GLY A 23 -6.60 27.13 45.02
CA GLY A 23 -6.05 27.42 43.72
C GLY A 23 -4.79 26.59 43.38
N SER A 24 -3.91 26.39 44.38
CA SER A 24 -2.71 25.56 44.18
C SER A 24 -3.05 24.09 44.05
N PHE A 25 -4.07 23.57 44.73
CA PHE A 25 -4.50 22.18 44.59
C PHE A 25 -5.20 21.94 43.25
N LEU A 26 -6.01 22.91 42.79
CA LEU A 26 -6.68 22.79 41.50
C LEU A 26 -5.67 22.89 40.31
N MET A 27 -4.63 23.73 40.45
CA MET A 27 -3.58 23.86 39.45
C MET A 27 -2.66 22.62 39.42
N MET A 28 -2.42 21.97 40.56
CA MET A 28 -1.66 20.74 40.65
C MET A 28 -2.46 19.54 40.12
N LEU A 29 -3.79 19.53 40.29
CA LEU A 29 -4.67 18.50 39.74
C LEU A 29 -4.78 18.60 38.21
N LEU A 30 -4.82 19.81 37.65
CA LEU A 30 -4.81 20.03 36.21
C LEU A 30 -3.46 19.65 35.55
N LEU A 31 -2.35 19.81 36.26
CA LEU A 31 -1.02 19.38 35.78
C LEU A 31 -0.85 17.85 35.80
N VAL A 32 -1.48 17.16 36.73
CA VAL A 32 -1.44 15.68 36.79
C VAL A 32 -2.32 15.04 35.72
N ILE A 33 -3.44 15.66 35.34
CA ILE A 33 -4.30 15.20 34.23
C ILE A 33 -3.63 15.45 32.86
N GLY A 34 -2.74 16.42 32.75
CA GLY A 34 -2.02 16.73 31.51
C GLY A 34 -0.85 15.79 31.17
N ILE A 35 -0.48 14.85 32.04
CA ILE A 35 0.62 13.89 31.84
C ILE A 35 0.13 12.44 31.72
N LEU A 36 -1.15 12.23 31.48
CA LEU A 36 -1.54 10.94 30.94
C LEU A 36 -0.96 10.85 29.53
N PRO A 37 -0.10 9.86 29.22
CA PRO A 37 0.25 9.63 27.84
C PRO A 37 -1.07 9.38 27.12
N MET A 38 -1.53 10.34 26.31
CA MET A 38 -2.42 10.00 25.23
C MET A 38 -1.63 8.99 24.41
N THR A 39 -1.88 7.72 24.62
CA THR A 39 -1.71 6.75 23.58
C THR A 39 -2.67 7.20 22.50
N VAL A 40 -2.19 8.03 21.59
CA VAL A 40 -2.75 8.13 20.25
C VAL A 40 -2.52 6.74 19.68
N ASN A 41 -3.49 5.86 19.90
CA ASN A 41 -3.72 4.82 18.94
C ASN A 41 -4.07 5.61 17.67
N ALA A 42 -3.08 5.91 16.85
CA ALA A 42 -3.30 6.00 15.45
C ALA A 42 -3.85 4.60 15.09
N GLU A 43 -5.16 4.42 15.18
CA GLU A 43 -5.84 3.54 14.28
C GLU A 43 -5.45 4.10 12.92
N THR A 44 -4.38 3.54 12.36
CA THR A 44 -4.23 3.49 10.93
C THR A 44 -5.46 2.71 10.51
N THR A 45 -6.54 3.39 10.23
CA THR A 45 -7.53 2.91 9.30
C THR A 45 -6.71 2.73 8.02
N GLN A 46 -6.04 1.58 7.88
CA GLN A 46 -5.81 1.04 6.59
C GLN A 46 -7.21 0.96 6.00
N ASN A 47 -7.53 1.91 5.16
CA ASN A 47 -8.61 1.76 4.22
C ASN A 47 -8.10 0.64 3.30
N THR A 48 -8.26 -0.61 3.76
CA THR A 48 -8.00 -1.80 2.96
C THR A 48 -9.15 -1.81 1.95
N GLU A 49 -8.93 -1.06 0.88
CA GLU A 49 -9.79 -1.14 -0.28
C GLU A 49 -9.89 -2.62 -0.63
N GLU A 50 -11.11 -3.13 -0.70
CA GLU A 50 -11.35 -4.51 -1.07
C GLU A 50 -10.74 -4.77 -2.44
N ARG A 51 -10.01 -5.88 -2.59
CA ARG A 51 -9.30 -6.21 -3.83
C ARG A 51 -9.63 -7.60 -4.28
N ASN A 52 -9.69 -7.78 -5.60
CA ASN A 52 -9.92 -9.04 -6.27
C ASN A 52 -8.66 -9.49 -7.01
N ALA A 53 -8.34 -10.76 -6.96
CA ALA A 53 -7.24 -11.33 -7.71
C ALA A 53 -7.68 -11.65 -9.14
N LEU A 54 -6.93 -11.19 -10.13
CA LEU A 54 -7.01 -11.62 -11.52
C LEU A 54 -5.78 -12.46 -11.85
N TYR A 55 -6.00 -13.68 -12.35
CA TYR A 55 -4.95 -14.56 -12.84
C TYR A 55 -5.04 -14.66 -14.35
N VAL A 56 -3.90 -14.58 -15.02
CA VAL A 56 -3.83 -14.63 -16.47
C VAL A 56 -2.69 -15.52 -16.92
N GLN A 57 -2.99 -16.39 -17.87
CA GLN A 57 -1.98 -17.08 -18.67
C GLN A 57 -1.94 -16.42 -20.04
N VAL A 58 -0.76 -15.99 -20.48
CA VAL A 58 -0.56 -15.33 -21.77
C VAL A 58 0.32 -16.18 -22.68
N PRO A 59 0.29 -15.94 -24.02
CA PRO A 59 1.22 -16.56 -24.95
C PRO A 59 2.69 -16.28 -24.60
N ASP A 60 3.59 -17.19 -24.95
CA ASP A 60 5.03 -17.12 -24.64
C ASP A 60 5.73 -15.88 -25.25
N ASP A 61 5.18 -15.30 -26.29
CA ASP A 61 5.68 -14.09 -26.96
C ASP A 61 5.11 -12.79 -26.39
N TRP A 62 4.26 -12.87 -25.35
CA TRP A 62 3.75 -11.72 -24.61
C TRP A 62 4.67 -11.40 -23.43
N ALA A 63 5.62 -10.49 -23.65
CA ALA A 63 6.52 -10.05 -22.59
C ALA A 63 5.88 -8.99 -21.70
N ASP A 64 6.23 -8.99 -20.42
CA ASP A 64 5.79 -8.02 -19.42
C ASP A 64 4.26 -7.80 -19.44
N PRO A 65 3.43 -8.83 -19.18
CA PRO A 65 1.98 -8.70 -19.26
C PRO A 65 1.47 -7.68 -18.25
N CYS A 66 0.58 -6.81 -18.73
CA CYS A 66 -0.03 -5.73 -17.97
C CYS A 66 -1.55 -5.84 -18.03
N VAL A 67 -2.22 -5.17 -17.09
CA VAL A 67 -3.67 -5.00 -17.08
C VAL A 67 -4.02 -3.52 -16.99
N TRP A 68 -4.88 -3.07 -17.89
CA TRP A 68 -5.63 -1.83 -17.77
C TRP A 68 -7.00 -2.15 -17.20
N ALA A 69 -7.43 -1.45 -16.14
CA ALA A 69 -8.69 -1.76 -15.47
C ALA A 69 -9.47 -0.48 -15.13
N TRP A 70 -10.82 -0.58 -15.18
CA TRP A 70 -11.73 0.53 -14.88
C TRP A 70 -13.11 0.00 -14.43
N ASP A 71 -13.99 0.89 -14.00
CA ASP A 71 -15.38 0.60 -13.69
C ASP A 71 -16.34 0.99 -14.82
N SER A 72 -17.62 0.67 -14.67
CA SER A 72 -18.67 1.02 -15.65
C SER A 72 -18.90 2.53 -15.80
N ASP A 73 -18.43 3.35 -14.86
CA ASP A 73 -18.51 4.81 -14.90
C ASP A 73 -17.28 5.45 -15.58
N GLY A 74 -16.28 4.63 -15.93
CA GLY A 74 -15.04 5.03 -16.60
C GLY A 74 -13.95 5.52 -15.63
N ASN A 75 -14.05 5.22 -14.34
CA ASN A 75 -12.98 5.51 -13.39
C ASN A 75 -11.85 4.48 -13.57
N ASN A 76 -10.65 4.95 -13.86
CA ASN A 76 -9.50 4.09 -14.09
C ASN A 76 -8.83 3.67 -12.78
N ALA A 77 -8.44 2.41 -12.67
CA ALA A 77 -7.67 1.87 -11.54
C ALA A 77 -6.20 2.32 -11.58
N PHE A 78 -5.69 2.64 -12.76
CA PHE A 78 -4.30 2.99 -12.99
C PHE A 78 -4.20 4.37 -13.67
N THR A 79 -3.05 5.01 -13.53
CA THR A 79 -2.86 6.41 -13.98
C THR A 79 -2.58 6.56 -15.47
N ALA A 80 -2.01 5.55 -16.12
CA ALA A 80 -1.61 5.60 -17.52
C ALA A 80 -1.58 4.20 -18.14
N TRP A 81 -1.83 4.14 -19.46
CA TRP A 81 -1.61 2.96 -20.28
C TRP A 81 -0.10 2.61 -20.33
N PRO A 82 0.29 1.33 -20.34
CA PRO A 82 -0.51 0.10 -20.49
C PRO A 82 -1.14 -0.43 -19.18
N GLY A 83 -1.12 0.31 -18.10
CA GLY A 83 -1.67 -0.06 -16.81
C GLY A 83 -0.59 -0.59 -15.85
N GLU A 84 -0.95 -1.59 -15.08
CA GLU A 84 -0.07 -2.19 -14.06
C GLU A 84 0.46 -3.52 -14.54
N GLU A 85 1.77 -3.73 -14.41
CA GLU A 85 2.44 -4.99 -14.74
C GLU A 85 2.04 -6.09 -13.76
N MET A 86 1.76 -7.27 -14.30
CA MET A 86 1.37 -8.45 -13.53
C MET A 86 2.59 -9.15 -12.94
N GLU A 87 2.40 -9.78 -11.79
CA GLU A 87 3.44 -10.58 -11.13
C GLU A 87 3.34 -12.05 -11.58
N ALA A 88 4.48 -12.70 -11.82
CA ALA A 88 4.50 -14.13 -12.11
C ALA A 88 3.99 -14.93 -10.91
N ASP A 89 3.12 -15.91 -11.14
CA ASP A 89 2.63 -16.81 -10.10
C ASP A 89 3.61 -17.96 -9.88
N ALA A 90 4.42 -17.85 -8.83
CA ALA A 90 5.43 -18.87 -8.50
C ALA A 90 4.85 -20.27 -8.21
N ALA A 91 3.54 -20.37 -7.91
CA ALA A 91 2.85 -21.65 -7.67
C ALA A 91 2.32 -22.29 -8.95
N ASN A 92 2.19 -21.53 -10.03
CA ASN A 92 1.59 -21.98 -11.29
C ASN A 92 2.42 -21.45 -12.47
N ASP A 93 3.26 -22.30 -13.01
CA ASP A 93 4.14 -21.95 -14.13
C ASP A 93 3.36 -21.44 -15.35
N GLY A 94 3.83 -20.34 -15.94
CA GLY A 94 3.19 -19.66 -17.07
C GLY A 94 1.96 -18.82 -16.71
N TRP A 95 1.63 -18.71 -15.42
CA TRP A 95 0.57 -17.83 -14.95
C TRP A 95 1.13 -16.56 -14.33
N TYR A 96 0.37 -15.48 -14.47
CA TYR A 96 0.59 -14.17 -13.84
C TYR A 96 -0.63 -13.80 -13.01
N TYR A 97 -0.45 -12.94 -12.02
CA TYR A 97 -1.57 -12.42 -11.23
C TYR A 97 -1.42 -10.93 -10.95
N ILE A 98 -2.55 -10.29 -10.66
CA ILE A 98 -2.62 -8.90 -10.20
C ILE A 98 -3.79 -8.74 -9.23
N TRP A 99 -3.62 -7.83 -8.27
CA TRP A 99 -4.68 -7.42 -7.38
C TRP A 99 -5.34 -6.14 -7.87
N LEU A 100 -6.59 -6.23 -8.29
CA LEU A 100 -7.40 -5.11 -8.72
C LEU A 100 -8.25 -4.58 -7.57
N PRO A 101 -8.53 -3.25 -7.49
CA PRO A 101 -9.60 -2.74 -6.65
C PRO A 101 -10.92 -3.47 -6.97
N ALA A 102 -11.70 -3.84 -5.95
CA ALA A 102 -12.92 -4.63 -6.15
C ALA A 102 -13.98 -3.95 -7.02
N TRP A 103 -13.91 -2.62 -7.13
CA TRP A 103 -14.78 -1.84 -7.99
C TRP A 103 -14.39 -1.86 -9.47
N ALA A 104 -13.12 -2.17 -9.81
CA ALA A 104 -12.63 -2.22 -11.18
C ALA A 104 -12.91 -3.60 -11.78
N ASN A 105 -13.95 -3.69 -12.60
CA ASN A 105 -14.42 -4.94 -13.19
C ASN A 105 -14.34 -5.00 -14.72
N HIS A 106 -13.93 -3.92 -15.38
CA HIS A 106 -13.60 -3.89 -16.79
C HIS A 106 -12.08 -3.98 -16.94
N VAL A 107 -11.59 -4.88 -17.79
CA VAL A 107 -10.15 -5.06 -17.99
C VAL A 107 -9.79 -5.24 -19.46
N ILE A 108 -8.60 -4.79 -19.82
CA ILE A 108 -7.85 -5.18 -21.02
C ILE A 108 -6.54 -5.80 -20.55
N ILE A 109 -6.29 -7.02 -20.98
CA ILE A 109 -4.98 -7.67 -20.78
C ILE A 109 -4.11 -7.31 -21.98
N ASN A 110 -2.91 -6.86 -21.71
CA ASN A 110 -1.99 -6.44 -22.75
C ASN A 110 -0.55 -6.81 -22.40
N ALA A 111 0.36 -6.70 -23.37
CA ALA A 111 1.77 -6.98 -23.18
C ALA A 111 2.62 -6.23 -24.20
N ASN A 112 3.95 -6.41 -24.16
CA ASN A 112 4.87 -5.79 -25.08
C ASN A 112 4.67 -4.27 -25.13
N GLU A 113 4.64 -3.62 -23.95
CA GLU A 113 4.41 -2.18 -23.79
C GLU A 113 3.02 -1.72 -24.35
N GLY A 114 2.03 -2.61 -24.32
CA GLY A 114 0.68 -2.34 -24.84
C GLY A 114 0.53 -2.48 -26.36
N ASN A 115 1.52 -3.09 -27.05
CA ASN A 115 1.47 -3.31 -28.50
C ASN A 115 0.60 -4.51 -28.90
N VAL A 116 0.36 -5.42 -27.96
CA VAL A 116 -0.58 -6.55 -28.11
C VAL A 116 -1.60 -6.49 -26.97
N GLN A 117 -2.85 -6.79 -27.29
CA GLN A 117 -3.91 -6.70 -26.28
C GLN A 117 -5.12 -7.56 -26.63
N THR A 118 -5.91 -7.86 -25.61
CA THR A 118 -7.25 -8.45 -25.78
C THR A 118 -8.29 -7.37 -26.08
N GLU A 119 -9.48 -7.81 -26.49
CA GLU A 119 -10.67 -6.98 -26.35
C GLU A 119 -11.00 -6.78 -24.86
N GLU A 120 -11.88 -5.82 -24.57
CA GLU A 120 -12.40 -5.57 -23.23
C GLU A 120 -13.06 -6.80 -22.65
N GLN A 121 -12.76 -7.12 -21.39
CA GLN A 121 -13.37 -8.18 -20.61
C GLN A 121 -14.10 -7.59 -19.40
N ILE A 122 -15.24 -8.13 -19.06
CA ILE A 122 -15.99 -7.77 -17.86
C ILE A 122 -15.88 -8.91 -16.86
N LEU A 123 -15.28 -8.63 -15.71
CA LEU A 123 -15.12 -9.58 -14.62
C LEU A 123 -16.39 -9.59 -13.77
N ASP A 124 -17.02 -10.73 -13.63
CA ASP A 124 -18.25 -10.93 -12.85
C ASP A 124 -18.02 -11.67 -11.53
N THR A 125 -16.75 -11.98 -11.21
CA THR A 125 -16.35 -12.76 -10.04
C THR A 125 -15.24 -12.06 -9.25
N ASN A 126 -15.15 -12.38 -7.96
CA ASN A 126 -14.10 -11.87 -7.06
C ASN A 126 -12.71 -12.43 -7.35
N ALA A 127 -12.61 -13.48 -8.15
CA ALA A 127 -11.36 -14.03 -8.65
C ALA A 127 -11.62 -14.60 -10.03
N ALA A 128 -10.86 -14.14 -11.01
CA ALA A 128 -10.97 -14.62 -12.39
C ALA A 128 -9.68 -15.32 -12.82
N TRP A 129 -9.83 -16.38 -13.59
CA TRP A 129 -8.73 -17.08 -14.22
C TRP A 129 -8.96 -17.03 -15.73
N ILE A 130 -8.05 -16.41 -16.44
CA ILE A 130 -8.18 -16.15 -17.88
C ILE A 130 -6.97 -16.73 -18.61
N THR A 131 -7.21 -17.49 -19.66
CA THR A 131 -6.19 -17.90 -20.63
C THR A 131 -6.36 -17.09 -21.90
N VAL A 132 -5.31 -16.40 -22.31
CA VAL A 132 -5.22 -15.65 -23.56
C VAL A 132 -4.53 -16.52 -24.60
N SER A 133 -5.15 -16.74 -25.75
CA SER A 133 -4.54 -17.50 -26.84
C SER A 133 -3.70 -16.60 -27.77
N ALA A 134 -2.73 -17.22 -28.44
CA ALA A 134 -1.95 -16.54 -29.49
C ALA A 134 -2.69 -16.44 -30.85
N ALA A 135 -3.98 -16.79 -30.88
CA ALA A 135 -4.77 -16.75 -32.10
C ALA A 135 -5.00 -15.30 -32.59
N ASP A 136 -5.20 -15.11 -33.88
CA ASP A 136 -5.63 -13.87 -34.48
C ASP A 136 -7.04 -14.06 -35.09
N PRO A 137 -8.12 -13.48 -34.50
CA PRO A 137 -8.10 -12.59 -33.33
C PRO A 137 -7.72 -13.33 -32.04
N VAL A 138 -7.21 -12.56 -31.05
CA VAL A 138 -6.88 -13.06 -29.72
C VAL A 138 -8.14 -13.64 -29.08
N GLU A 139 -8.09 -14.89 -28.67
CA GLU A 139 -9.20 -15.57 -28.00
C GLU A 139 -8.95 -15.66 -26.50
N ILE A 140 -10.03 -15.57 -25.70
CA ILE A 140 -9.99 -15.68 -24.26
C ILE A 140 -10.86 -16.86 -23.81
N SER A 141 -10.35 -17.60 -22.85
CA SER A 141 -11.13 -18.58 -22.10
C SER A 141 -11.10 -18.31 -20.60
N TYR A 142 -12.23 -18.50 -19.94
CA TYR A 142 -12.34 -18.44 -18.50
C TYR A 142 -12.20 -19.83 -17.91
N GLU A 143 -11.26 -19.99 -16.99
CA GLU A 143 -11.10 -21.22 -16.26
C GLU A 143 -11.64 -21.07 -14.84
N SER A 144 -12.44 -22.04 -14.40
CA SER A 144 -12.82 -22.14 -13.00
C SER A 144 -11.74 -22.94 -12.26
N ARG A 145 -10.80 -22.25 -11.63
CA ARG A 145 -9.85 -22.88 -10.72
C ARG A 145 -10.37 -22.84 -9.29
N THR A 146 -10.43 -24.02 -8.68
CA THR A 146 -10.81 -24.18 -7.26
C THR A 146 -9.58 -24.37 -6.35
N THR A 147 -8.36 -24.33 -6.87
CA THR A 147 -7.14 -24.66 -6.14
C THR A 147 -6.09 -23.58 -6.32
N GLY A 148 -5.73 -22.97 -5.23
CA GLY A 148 -4.71 -21.94 -5.10
C GLY A 148 -5.30 -20.66 -4.51
N GLU A 149 -5.03 -20.40 -3.24
CA GLU A 149 -5.30 -19.07 -2.67
C GLU A 149 -4.38 -18.07 -3.37
N ALA A 150 -4.92 -16.91 -3.72
CA ALA A 150 -4.11 -15.78 -4.13
C ALA A 150 -3.06 -15.49 -3.05
N PRO A 151 -1.83 -15.17 -3.41
CA PRO A 151 -0.88 -14.62 -2.44
C PRO A 151 -1.55 -13.44 -1.72
N ALA A 152 -1.33 -13.32 -0.41
CA ALA A 152 -1.90 -12.19 0.33
C ALA A 152 -1.50 -10.87 -0.34
N TYR A 153 -2.46 -9.96 -0.52
CA TYR A 153 -2.16 -8.64 -1.03
C TYR A 153 -1.14 -7.94 -0.12
N VAL A 154 -0.07 -7.47 -0.72
CA VAL A 154 0.95 -6.67 -0.04
C VAL A 154 1.06 -5.33 -0.77
N GLU A 155 0.70 -4.26 -0.08
CA GLU A 155 0.89 -2.92 -0.61
C GLU A 155 2.37 -2.67 -0.88
N LYS A 156 2.68 -2.09 -2.05
CA LYS A 156 4.05 -1.80 -2.50
C LYS A 156 4.21 -0.32 -2.85
N PHE A 157 5.42 0.19 -2.70
CA PHE A 157 5.82 1.48 -3.23
C PHE A 157 6.97 1.33 -4.23
N VAL A 158 7.15 2.30 -5.10
CA VAL A 158 8.21 2.27 -6.11
C VAL A 158 9.46 2.95 -5.57
N VAL A 159 10.60 2.26 -5.68
CA VAL A 159 11.93 2.82 -5.45
C VAL A 159 12.51 3.18 -6.83
N HIS A 160 12.95 4.42 -6.99
CA HIS A 160 13.69 4.87 -8.16
C HIS A 160 15.15 5.07 -7.79
N ALA A 161 16.07 4.58 -8.63
CA ALA A 161 17.49 4.79 -8.49
C ALA A 161 18.12 5.24 -9.80
N LYS A 162 19.09 6.13 -9.71
CA LYS A 162 19.97 6.46 -10.82
C LYS A 162 21.36 5.95 -10.46
N VAL A 163 21.89 5.04 -11.25
CA VAL A 163 23.19 4.41 -11.01
C VAL A 163 24.20 4.88 -12.06
N ASP A 164 25.46 4.59 -11.82
CA ASP A 164 26.55 4.86 -12.77
C ASP A 164 26.38 3.99 -14.03
N ASP A 165 26.67 4.56 -15.20
CA ASP A 165 26.52 3.89 -16.51
C ASP A 165 27.37 2.60 -16.66
N SER A 166 28.30 2.34 -15.72
CA SER A 166 29.07 1.11 -15.67
C SER A 166 28.35 -0.08 -15.01
N TRP A 167 27.15 0.14 -14.47
CA TRP A 167 26.32 -0.93 -13.88
C TRP A 167 25.44 -1.55 -14.96
N ASP A 168 25.72 -2.80 -15.31
CA ASP A 168 24.99 -3.50 -16.39
C ASP A 168 23.57 -3.92 -15.93
N THR A 169 23.45 -4.41 -14.69
CA THR A 169 22.21 -5.00 -14.18
C THR A 169 22.04 -4.58 -12.71
N PRO A 170 21.57 -3.37 -12.43
CA PRO A 170 21.34 -2.94 -11.05
C PRO A 170 20.25 -3.77 -10.39
N CYS A 171 20.56 -4.29 -9.20
CA CYS A 171 19.62 -5.01 -8.38
C CYS A 171 19.38 -4.25 -7.06
N LEU A 172 18.25 -4.48 -6.44
CA LEU A 172 17.95 -3.94 -5.13
C LEU A 172 17.69 -5.06 -4.13
N TRP A 173 18.39 -5.02 -3.01
CA TRP A 173 18.09 -5.82 -1.83
C TRP A 173 17.33 -4.96 -0.82
N ALA A 174 16.24 -5.48 -0.27
CA ALA A 174 15.35 -4.75 0.61
C ALA A 174 14.92 -5.59 1.82
N TRP A 175 14.84 -4.97 3.01
CA TRP A 175 14.45 -5.67 4.24
C TRP A 175 13.83 -4.74 5.28
N SER A 176 13.24 -5.35 6.33
CA SER A 176 12.84 -4.68 7.56
C SER A 176 13.99 -4.75 8.57
N ALA A 177 14.60 -3.62 8.93
CA ALA A 177 15.74 -3.57 9.84
C ALA A 177 15.46 -4.11 11.25
N PRO A 178 14.28 -3.88 11.88
CA PRO A 178 14.01 -4.36 13.24
C PRO A 178 14.00 -5.87 13.39
N ASP A 179 13.47 -6.61 12.42
CA ASP A 179 13.26 -8.05 12.48
C ASP A 179 14.07 -8.84 11.45
N GLY A 180 14.72 -8.17 10.51
CA GLY A 180 15.55 -8.81 9.48
C GLY A 180 14.75 -9.53 8.39
N THR A 181 13.42 -9.28 8.28
CA THR A 181 12.59 -9.86 7.22
C THR A 181 13.04 -9.33 5.87
N ASN A 182 13.36 -10.20 4.93
CA ASN A 182 13.78 -9.84 3.58
C ASN A 182 12.59 -9.75 2.63
N ALA A 183 12.60 -8.76 1.74
CA ALA A 183 11.58 -8.62 0.70
C ALA A 183 11.78 -9.59 -0.46
N PHE A 184 13.02 -10.01 -0.68
CA PHE A 184 13.40 -10.88 -1.80
C PHE A 184 14.03 -12.17 -1.27
N ALA A 185 13.94 -13.24 -2.08
CA ALA A 185 14.33 -14.59 -1.67
C ALA A 185 15.85 -14.78 -1.49
N ALA A 186 16.66 -14.11 -2.30
CA ALA A 186 18.11 -14.29 -2.31
C ALA A 186 18.86 -13.02 -2.72
N TRP A 187 20.07 -12.87 -2.21
CA TRP A 187 21.03 -11.86 -2.68
C TRP A 187 21.42 -12.12 -4.15
N PRO A 188 21.57 -11.08 -4.98
CA PRO A 188 21.61 -9.64 -4.69
C PRO A 188 20.24 -8.94 -4.66
N GLY A 189 19.14 -9.64 -4.60
CA GLY A 189 17.79 -9.12 -4.67
C GLY A 189 17.19 -9.31 -6.05
N GLU A 190 16.28 -8.41 -6.43
CA GLU A 190 15.69 -8.42 -7.75
C GLU A 190 16.27 -7.32 -8.63
N GLU A 191 16.33 -7.62 -9.93
CA GLU A 191 16.78 -6.68 -10.95
C GLU A 191 15.81 -5.50 -11.06
N MET A 192 16.36 -4.31 -11.12
CA MET A 192 15.57 -3.10 -11.31
C MET A 192 15.24 -2.90 -12.78
N LYS A 193 14.00 -2.54 -13.08
CA LYS A 193 13.54 -2.24 -14.44
C LYS A 193 14.13 -0.92 -14.92
N ALA A 194 14.77 -0.94 -16.09
CA ALA A 194 15.30 0.26 -16.73
C ALA A 194 14.15 1.19 -17.14
N GLY A 195 14.32 2.48 -16.88
CA GLY A 195 13.45 3.55 -17.31
C GLY A 195 14.18 4.52 -18.24
N GLU A 196 13.66 5.73 -18.37
CA GLU A 196 14.26 6.78 -19.18
C GLU A 196 15.46 7.45 -18.47
N ASP A 197 16.39 8.02 -19.24
CA ASP A 197 17.50 8.84 -18.75
C ASP A 197 18.42 8.18 -17.70
N GLY A 198 18.57 6.85 -17.73
CA GLY A 198 19.40 6.09 -16.79
C GLY A 198 18.79 5.95 -15.41
N TRP A 199 17.50 6.15 -15.28
CA TRP A 199 16.75 5.78 -14.09
C TRP A 199 16.32 4.31 -14.15
N TYR A 200 16.28 3.69 -12.99
CA TYR A 200 15.80 2.34 -12.76
C TYR A 200 14.72 2.37 -11.69
N SER A 201 13.80 1.42 -11.73
CA SER A 201 12.71 1.33 -10.76
C SER A 201 12.43 -0.10 -10.33
N ILE A 202 11.93 -0.26 -9.11
CA ILE A 202 11.50 -1.54 -8.57
C ILE A 202 10.40 -1.31 -7.52
N LYS A 203 9.44 -2.23 -7.44
CA LYS A 203 8.39 -2.22 -6.42
C LYS A 203 8.83 -3.00 -5.20
N VAL A 204 8.71 -2.40 -4.01
CA VAL A 204 9.01 -3.05 -2.74
C VAL A 204 7.84 -2.93 -1.77
N PRO A 205 7.61 -3.92 -0.89
CA PRO A 205 6.55 -3.86 0.11
C PRO A 205 6.65 -2.64 1.02
N VAL A 206 5.52 -2.05 1.42
CA VAL A 206 5.49 -0.85 2.29
C VAL A 206 6.13 -1.04 3.67
N TRP A 207 6.27 -2.28 4.15
CA TRP A 207 6.95 -2.59 5.40
C TRP A 207 8.49 -2.54 5.31
N VAL A 208 9.06 -2.46 4.09
CA VAL A 208 10.50 -2.28 3.88
C VAL A 208 10.93 -0.90 4.38
N ASN A 209 12.02 -0.87 5.13
CA ASN A 209 12.61 0.36 5.66
C ASN A 209 14.12 0.45 5.47
N SER A 210 14.72 -0.54 4.83
CA SER A 210 16.16 -0.61 4.54
C SER A 210 16.41 -1.21 3.17
N ILE A 211 17.32 -0.62 2.42
CA ILE A 211 17.69 -1.05 1.06
C ILE A 211 19.20 -0.93 0.84
N ILE A 212 19.71 -1.72 -0.10
CA ILE A 212 21.08 -1.62 -0.61
C ILE A 212 21.13 -2.03 -2.08
#